data_414f3d6a3fd0c92e47d9b042d066bd4d
#
_entry.id   414f3d6a3fd0c92e47d9b042d066bd4d
#
_cell.length_a   1.000
_cell.length_b   1.000
_cell.length_c   1.000
_cell.angle_alpha   90.00
_cell.angle_beta   90.00
_cell.angle_gamma   90.00
#
_symmetry.space_group_name_H-M   'P 1'
#
loop_
_entity.id
_entity.type
_entity.pdbx_description
1 polymer ?
#
loop_
_entity_poly.entity_id
_entity_poly.type
_entity_poly.pdbx_seq_one_letter_code
_entity_poly.pdbx_strand_id
1 'polypeptide(L)'
;MEYRTLGRTGLRVSAVALGCEGFMNRPEEEVRADFDFAIENGINFLDLYASNPELRSSIGAALAGRREGFVIQGHLCSVWEEGQYLRTRDPEKAQAAFDDLLARLGTDYVDIGMIHYVDAEADLRTVFDGP
;
A
#
# COMPACT_ATOMS: atom_id res chain seq x y z
N MET A 1 3.28 -10.23 -19.58
CA MET A 1 3.15 -8.91 -18.89
C MET A 1 4.16 -7.92 -19.47
N GLU A 2 3.74 -6.70 -19.75
CA GLU A 2 4.64 -5.58 -20.08
C GLU A 2 5.18 -4.97 -18.79
N TYR A 3 6.46 -4.54 -18.79
CA TYR A 3 7.09 -3.88 -17.65
C TYR A 3 7.62 -2.51 -18.04
N ARG A 4 7.63 -1.59 -17.09
CA ARG A 4 8.16 -0.23 -17.24
C ARG A 4 9.07 0.13 -16.09
N THR A 5 10.07 0.95 -16.37
CA THR A 5 10.87 1.55 -15.31
C THR A 5 10.16 2.80 -14.79
N LEU A 6 9.99 2.87 -13.49
CA LEU A 6 9.29 3.97 -12.82
C LEU A 6 10.21 5.19 -12.73
N GLY A 7 10.12 6.06 -13.73
CA GLY A 7 10.93 7.27 -13.81
C GLY A 7 12.43 7.00 -13.66
N ARG A 8 13.07 7.69 -12.70
CA ARG A 8 14.52 7.55 -12.39
C ARG A 8 14.81 6.67 -11.19
N THR A 9 13.82 5.97 -10.65
CA THR A 9 13.97 5.15 -9.42
C THR A 9 14.74 3.87 -9.65
N GLY A 10 14.79 3.37 -10.90
CA GLY A 10 15.31 2.04 -11.22
C GLY A 10 14.32 0.91 -10.97
N LEU A 11 13.19 1.18 -10.32
CA LEU A 11 12.15 0.17 -10.07
C LEU A 11 11.49 -0.27 -11.38
N ARG A 12 11.51 -1.57 -11.62
CA ARG A 12 10.85 -2.18 -12.77
C ARG A 12 9.52 -2.77 -12.36
N VAL A 13 8.43 -2.15 -12.80
CA VAL A 13 7.07 -2.51 -12.42
C VAL A 13 6.27 -3.04 -13.59
N SER A 14 5.33 -3.94 -13.33
CA SER A 14 4.34 -4.37 -14.32
C SER A 14 3.45 -3.19 -14.73
N ALA A 15 3.08 -3.12 -16.00
CA ALA A 15 2.24 -2.04 -16.53
C ALA A 15 0.81 -2.07 -15.96
N VAL A 16 0.42 -3.21 -15.38
CA VAL A 16 -0.81 -3.38 -14.61
C VAL A 16 -0.42 -3.64 -13.16
N ALA A 17 -1.00 -2.87 -12.24
CA ALA A 17 -0.84 -3.06 -10.81
C ALA A 17 -2.05 -3.79 -10.21
N LEU A 18 -1.83 -4.47 -9.09
CA LEU A 18 -2.88 -5.05 -8.29
C LEU A 18 -3.33 -4.04 -7.22
N GLY A 19 -4.55 -3.51 -7.38
CA GLY A 19 -5.19 -2.65 -6.38
C GLY A 19 -5.77 -3.50 -5.25
N CYS A 20 -5.31 -3.25 -4.02
CA CYS A 20 -5.59 -4.15 -2.91
C CYS A 20 -6.93 -3.89 -2.20
N GLU A 21 -7.63 -2.79 -2.50
CA GLU A 21 -8.92 -2.47 -1.87
C GLU A 21 -10.00 -3.54 -2.12
N GLY A 22 -9.98 -4.14 -3.31
CA GLY A 22 -10.93 -5.20 -3.69
C GLY A 22 -10.88 -6.46 -2.83
N PHE A 23 -9.87 -6.59 -1.96
CA PHE A 23 -9.73 -7.71 -1.03
C PHE A 23 -10.42 -7.49 0.31
N MET A 24 -10.99 -6.31 0.55
CA MET A 24 -11.70 -6.01 1.80
C MET A 24 -12.86 -7.01 2.01
N ASN A 25 -12.92 -7.57 3.22
CA ASN A 25 -13.93 -8.56 3.63
C ASN A 25 -13.92 -9.88 2.82
N ARG A 26 -12.83 -10.18 2.10
CA ARG A 26 -12.68 -11.46 1.41
C ARG A 26 -11.94 -12.47 2.30
N PRO A 27 -12.26 -13.77 2.18
CA PRO A 27 -11.52 -14.83 2.84
C PRO A 27 -10.03 -14.78 2.47
N GLU A 28 -9.14 -15.03 3.45
CA GLU A 28 -7.69 -15.01 3.25
C GLU A 28 -7.23 -15.97 2.14
N GLU A 29 -7.88 -17.13 2.03
CA GLU A 29 -7.58 -18.10 0.97
C GLU A 29 -7.84 -17.56 -0.45
N GLU A 30 -8.89 -16.75 -0.62
CA GLU A 30 -9.19 -16.12 -1.90
C GLU A 30 -8.18 -15.02 -2.22
N VAL A 31 -7.82 -14.19 -1.22
CA VAL A 31 -6.77 -13.18 -1.37
C VAL A 31 -5.46 -13.83 -1.79
N ARG A 32 -5.08 -14.92 -1.12
CA ARG A 32 -3.88 -15.67 -1.46
C ARG A 32 -3.91 -16.22 -2.88
N ALA A 33 -5.05 -16.78 -3.31
CA ALA A 33 -5.22 -17.31 -4.67
C ALA A 33 -5.08 -16.21 -5.73
N ASP A 34 -5.61 -15.01 -5.48
CA ASP A 34 -5.47 -13.86 -6.38
C ASP A 34 -4.01 -13.36 -6.45
N PHE A 35 -3.27 -13.41 -5.34
CA PHE A 35 -1.83 -13.14 -5.34
C PHE A 35 -1.04 -14.18 -6.13
N ASP A 36 -1.37 -15.47 -5.98
CA ASP A 36 -0.76 -16.56 -6.76
C ASP A 36 -1.00 -16.33 -8.27
N PHE A 37 -2.24 -16.02 -8.64
CA PHE A 37 -2.59 -15.68 -10.02
C PHE A 37 -1.85 -14.44 -10.53
N ALA A 38 -1.72 -13.40 -9.72
CA ALA A 38 -0.98 -12.19 -10.08
C ALA A 38 0.49 -12.50 -10.40
N ILE A 39 1.15 -13.29 -9.53
CA ILE A 39 2.54 -13.74 -9.72
C ILE A 39 2.69 -14.55 -11.01
N GLU A 40 1.82 -15.55 -11.23
CA GLU A 40 1.86 -16.39 -12.43
C GLU A 40 1.70 -15.59 -13.72
N ASN A 41 0.98 -14.47 -13.66
CA ASN A 41 0.79 -13.55 -14.79
C ASN A 41 1.79 -12.39 -14.84
N GLY A 42 2.79 -12.39 -13.95
CA GLY A 42 3.88 -11.42 -13.96
C GLY A 42 3.50 -10.05 -13.42
N ILE A 43 2.46 -9.94 -12.58
CA ILE A 43 2.14 -8.72 -11.84
C ILE A 43 3.07 -8.66 -10.63
N ASN A 44 3.85 -7.58 -10.54
CA ASN A 44 4.76 -7.34 -9.43
C ASN A 44 4.58 -5.97 -8.76
N PHE A 45 3.50 -5.26 -9.06
CA PHE A 45 3.23 -3.95 -8.52
C PHE A 45 1.91 -3.96 -7.73
N LEU A 46 1.98 -3.57 -6.46
CA LEU A 46 0.82 -3.50 -5.57
C LEU A 46 0.53 -2.04 -5.21
N ASP A 47 -0.75 -1.67 -5.25
CA ASP A 47 -1.24 -0.40 -4.72
C ASP A 47 -2.08 -0.65 -3.47
N LEU A 48 -1.56 -0.19 -2.32
CA LEU A 48 -2.16 -0.41 -1.01
C LEU A 48 -2.49 0.92 -0.35
N TYR A 49 -3.65 1.49 -0.70
CA TYR A 49 -4.10 2.72 -0.08
C TYR A 49 -4.92 2.51 1.19
N ALA A 50 -5.65 1.40 1.27
CA ALA A 50 -6.56 1.15 2.37
C ALA A 50 -5.83 0.97 3.70
N SER A 51 -6.38 1.60 4.75
CA SER A 51 -5.82 1.56 6.11
C SER A 51 -6.52 0.54 7.02
N ASN A 52 -7.48 -0.23 6.48
CA ASN A 52 -8.18 -1.27 7.24
C ASN A 52 -7.19 -2.31 7.78
N PRO A 53 -7.16 -2.57 9.12
CA PRO A 53 -6.20 -3.47 9.74
C PRO A 53 -6.31 -4.92 9.29
N GLU A 54 -7.53 -5.43 9.11
CA GLU A 54 -7.75 -6.82 8.69
C GLU A 54 -7.30 -7.05 7.26
N LEU A 55 -7.60 -6.10 6.37
CA LEU A 55 -7.12 -6.11 4.99
C LEU A 55 -5.60 -6.13 4.91
N ARG A 56 -4.92 -5.24 5.66
CA ARG A 56 -3.45 -5.20 5.72
C ARG A 56 -2.86 -6.52 6.19
N SER A 57 -3.46 -7.14 7.23
CA SER A 57 -3.02 -8.44 7.74
C SER A 57 -3.23 -9.57 6.72
N SER A 58 -4.36 -9.59 6.02
CA SER A 58 -4.64 -10.56 4.96
C SER A 58 -3.65 -10.46 3.80
N ILE A 59 -3.31 -9.21 3.38
CA ILE A 59 -2.28 -8.97 2.37
C ILE A 59 -0.90 -9.41 2.87
N GLY A 60 -0.56 -9.14 4.13
CA GLY A 60 0.68 -9.60 4.76
C GLY A 60 0.81 -11.12 4.74
N ALA A 61 -0.25 -11.83 5.07
CA ALA A 61 -0.31 -13.29 4.98
C ALA A 61 -0.10 -13.78 3.53
N ALA A 62 -0.70 -13.11 2.55
CA ALA A 62 -0.50 -13.42 1.14
C ALA A 62 0.92 -13.10 0.64
N LEU A 63 1.62 -12.15 1.23
CA LEU A 63 3.01 -11.77 0.90
C LEU A 63 4.06 -12.64 1.60
N ALA A 64 3.69 -13.45 2.59
CA ALA A 64 4.63 -14.21 3.39
C ALA A 64 5.56 -15.09 2.52
N GLY A 65 6.88 -14.89 2.68
CA GLY A 65 7.93 -15.58 1.92
C GLY A 65 8.11 -15.14 0.47
N ARG A 66 7.41 -14.09 0.02
CA ARG A 66 7.49 -13.60 -1.36
C ARG A 66 7.44 -12.07 -1.50
N ARG A 67 7.59 -11.33 -0.38
CA ARG A 67 7.60 -9.87 -0.31
C ARG A 67 8.54 -9.23 -1.34
N GLU A 68 9.73 -9.77 -1.51
CA GLU A 68 10.75 -9.24 -2.41
C GLU A 68 10.37 -9.31 -3.90
N GLY A 69 9.39 -10.14 -4.24
CA GLY A 69 8.86 -10.23 -5.60
C GLY A 69 7.95 -9.07 -6.01
N PHE A 70 7.61 -8.18 -5.06
CA PHE A 70 6.68 -7.08 -5.29
C PHE A 70 7.29 -5.72 -5.00
N VAL A 71 6.95 -4.75 -5.85
CA VAL A 71 7.06 -3.32 -5.59
C VAL A 71 5.77 -2.87 -4.93
N ILE A 72 5.82 -2.42 -3.68
CA ILE A 72 4.64 -2.00 -2.92
C ILE A 72 4.59 -0.49 -2.83
N GLN A 73 3.50 0.11 -3.31
CA GLN A 73 3.12 1.47 -3.05
C GLN A 73 2.21 1.51 -1.83
N GLY A 74 2.73 2.00 -0.72
CA GLY A 74 1.97 2.26 0.50
C GLY A 74 1.51 3.71 0.57
N HIS A 75 0.24 3.94 0.92
CA HIS A 75 -0.28 5.29 1.07
C HIS A 75 -0.06 5.80 2.49
N LEU A 76 0.79 6.82 2.59
CA LEU A 76 1.02 7.58 3.82
C LEU A 76 -0.17 8.52 4.10
N CYS A 77 -0.41 8.84 5.37
CA CYS A 77 -1.51 9.72 5.79
C CYS A 77 -2.92 9.13 5.58
N SER A 78 -3.00 7.81 5.38
CA SER A 78 -4.23 7.04 5.39
C SER A 78 -4.34 6.32 6.73
N VAL A 79 -5.34 6.62 7.54
CA VAL A 79 -5.54 6.08 8.89
C VAL A 79 -6.88 5.36 8.99
N TRP A 80 -7.01 4.47 9.97
CA TRP A 80 -8.23 3.76 10.29
C TRP A 80 -8.68 4.15 11.69
N GLU A 81 -9.76 4.89 11.81
CA GLU A 81 -10.31 5.34 13.08
C GLU A 81 -11.82 5.07 13.10
N GLU A 82 -12.34 4.64 14.25
CA GLU A 82 -13.78 4.39 14.45
C GLU A 82 -14.42 3.47 13.37
N GLY A 83 -13.67 2.48 12.89
CA GLY A 83 -14.14 1.52 11.90
C GLY A 83 -14.21 2.05 10.47
N GLN A 84 -13.56 3.16 10.18
CA GLN A 84 -13.56 3.77 8.85
C GLN A 84 -12.19 4.34 8.46
N TYR A 85 -12.01 4.48 7.16
CA TYR A 85 -10.89 5.20 6.58
C TYR A 85 -11.02 6.70 6.80
N LEU A 86 -9.91 7.32 7.20
CA LEU A 86 -9.77 8.78 7.30
C LEU A 86 -8.43 9.22 6.72
N ARG A 87 -8.39 10.47 6.24
CA ARG A 87 -7.15 11.14 5.85
C ARG A 87 -6.64 11.97 7.02
N THR A 88 -5.33 11.92 7.28
CA THR A 88 -4.69 12.76 8.29
C THR A 88 -3.53 13.57 7.69
N ARG A 89 -3.21 14.71 8.32
CA ARG A 89 -1.96 15.46 8.13
C ARG A 89 -1.19 15.61 9.45
N ASP A 90 -1.69 14.99 10.50
CA ASP A 90 -1.00 14.87 11.77
C ASP A 90 0.19 13.90 11.62
N PRO A 91 1.44 14.34 11.85
CA PRO A 91 2.61 13.50 11.66
C PRO A 91 2.65 12.29 12.59
N GLU A 92 2.18 12.42 13.84
CA GLU A 92 2.16 11.32 14.81
C GLU A 92 1.18 10.24 14.37
N LYS A 93 -0.01 10.63 13.94
CA LYS A 93 -1.00 9.69 13.39
C LYS A 93 -0.52 9.04 12.10
N ALA A 94 0.11 9.81 11.22
CA ALA A 94 0.67 9.28 9.97
C ALA A 94 1.78 8.26 10.24
N GLN A 95 2.68 8.55 11.20
CA GLN A 95 3.73 7.62 11.61
C GLN A 95 3.14 6.34 12.22
N ALA A 96 2.21 6.46 13.15
CA ALA A 96 1.58 5.30 13.78
C ALA A 96 0.86 4.40 12.75
N ALA A 97 0.18 5.01 11.76
CA ALA A 97 -0.48 4.27 10.69
C ALA A 97 0.52 3.60 9.73
N PHE A 98 1.69 4.20 9.54
CA PHE A 98 2.77 3.61 8.74
C PHE A 98 3.43 2.44 9.47
N ASP A 99 3.69 2.57 10.76
CA ASP A 99 4.23 1.48 11.60
C ASP A 99 3.26 0.29 11.63
N ASP A 100 1.95 0.54 11.78
CA ASP A 100 0.90 -0.50 11.65
C ASP A 100 0.90 -1.17 10.28
N LEU A 101 1.06 -0.40 9.20
CA LEU A 101 1.18 -0.94 7.84
C LEU A 101 2.33 -1.93 7.74
N LEU A 102 3.53 -1.52 8.14
CA LEU A 102 4.72 -2.36 8.06
C LEU A 102 4.59 -3.63 8.91
N ALA A 103 4.11 -3.49 10.15
CA ALA A 103 3.90 -4.61 11.07
C ALA A 103 2.93 -5.64 10.51
N ARG A 104 1.81 -5.20 9.93
CA ARG A 104 0.79 -6.10 9.37
C ARG A 104 1.22 -6.75 8.06
N LEU A 105 1.98 -6.05 7.24
CA LEU A 105 2.57 -6.62 6.03
C LEU A 105 3.74 -7.59 6.32
N GLY A 106 4.29 -7.58 7.55
CA GLY A 106 5.44 -8.40 7.92
C GLY A 106 6.72 -7.97 7.20
N THR A 107 6.92 -6.66 7.01
CA THR A 107 8.08 -6.07 6.33
C THR A 107 8.56 -4.82 7.07
N ASP A 108 9.78 -4.39 6.82
CA ASP A 108 10.36 -3.17 7.38
C ASP A 108 10.40 -2.00 6.37
N TYR A 109 9.87 -2.18 5.18
CA TYR A 109 9.84 -1.14 4.15
C TYR A 109 8.66 -1.27 3.18
N VAL A 110 8.31 -0.16 2.55
CA VAL A 110 7.58 -0.09 1.27
C VAL A 110 8.50 0.52 0.22
N ASP A 111 8.28 0.19 -1.05
CA ASP A 111 9.15 0.68 -2.15
C ASP A 111 8.79 2.11 -2.55
N ILE A 112 7.52 2.46 -2.41
CA ILE A 112 6.98 3.77 -2.76
C ILE A 112 6.07 4.24 -1.63
N GLY A 113 6.40 5.39 -1.01
CA GLY A 113 5.52 6.11 -0.10
C GLY A 113 4.74 7.18 -0.86
N MET A 114 3.44 6.99 -1.02
CA MET A 114 2.57 7.99 -1.63
C MET A 114 1.84 8.77 -0.56
N ILE A 115 1.97 10.10 -0.54
CA ILE A 115 1.17 10.95 0.34
C ILE A 115 -0.26 11.01 -0.21
N HIS A 116 -1.19 10.50 0.60
CA HIS A 116 -2.56 10.27 0.18
C HIS A 116 -3.36 11.57 0.02
N TYR A 117 -3.98 11.75 -1.14
CA TYR A 117 -4.83 12.88 -1.49
C TYR A 117 -4.24 14.26 -1.19
N VAL A 118 -3.34 14.74 -2.06
CA VAL A 118 -2.89 16.14 -2.09
C VAL A 118 -3.57 16.80 -3.29
N ASP A 119 -4.79 17.28 -3.10
CA ASP A 119 -5.70 17.76 -4.16
C ASP A 119 -6.04 19.25 -4.05
N ALA A 120 -5.54 19.93 -3.02
CA ALA A 120 -5.69 21.35 -2.82
C ALA A 120 -4.36 22.03 -2.47
N GLU A 121 -4.19 23.30 -2.84
CA GLU A 121 -2.97 24.06 -2.53
C GLU A 121 -2.70 24.19 -1.03
N ALA A 122 -3.76 24.35 -0.22
CA ALA A 122 -3.63 24.39 1.24
C ALA A 122 -3.09 23.06 1.80
N ASP A 123 -3.53 21.93 1.25
CA ASP A 123 -3.08 20.60 1.63
C ASP A 123 -1.62 20.35 1.24
N LEU A 124 -1.22 20.83 0.04
CA LEU A 124 0.16 20.79 -0.41
C LEU A 124 1.07 21.58 0.52
N ARG A 125 0.66 22.79 0.93
CA ARG A 125 1.43 23.61 1.89
C ARG A 125 1.60 22.91 3.21
N THR A 126 0.53 22.29 3.76
CA THR A 126 0.62 21.53 5.00
C THR A 126 1.64 20.38 4.91
N VAL A 127 1.72 19.72 3.76
CA VAL A 127 2.70 18.64 3.53
C VAL A 127 4.16 19.16 3.55
N PHE A 128 4.42 20.32 2.98
CA PHE A 128 5.79 20.86 2.86
C PHE A 128 6.21 21.76 4.02
N ASP A 129 5.27 22.53 4.57
CA ASP A 129 5.57 23.55 5.58
C ASP A 129 5.31 23.02 7.01
N GLY A 130 4.64 21.90 7.12
CA GLY A 130 4.16 21.30 8.38
C GLY A 130 2.79 21.86 8.81
N PRO A 131 2.19 21.22 9.84
CA PRO A 131 0.95 21.69 10.44
C PRO A 131 1.12 22.96 11.24
#